data_e80b5f04156f98c1af628d7ade507c6a
#
_entry.id   e80b5f04156f98c1af628d7ade507c6a
#
_cell.length_a   1.000
_cell.length_b   1.000
_cell.length_c   1.000
_cell.angle_alpha   90.00
_cell.angle_beta   90.00
_cell.angle_gamma   90.00
#
_symmetry.space_group_name_H-M   'P 1'
#
loop_
_entity.id
_entity.type
_entity.pdbx_description
1 polymer ?
#
loop_
_entity_poly.entity_id
_entity_poly.type
_entity_poly.pdbx_seq_one_letter_code
_entity_poly.pdbx_strand_id
1 'polypeptide(L)'
;VKRTILFLTAAALLTGCFKDVSTKTNYVIKPLVQDLSGDPYLALEGVKAYAFNADTTFYTVASYADALEGIASLKDNPSEQLQPFATAEPYEREGAAGWVQMPMSNSTQMVLAVDTEHKIYAYTQQELAENLPVLYVALPFKPWKEGFSYKDGNWSYYNEFYTPPTYLDCFIEPAVQTEDGGASGEISSLKAYAFAADTTAWYIASYDDAVAGKITSKDDDSFTRSNPNFTAYKEDNSTLYKMQVSTPTLMVVVVDRVNRLYAYTKKEVDLEGASPTFPVLFRPWIQQWIDDEEPNGWIVVNPELDPDKDSNTQTQARRR
;
A
#
# COMPACT_ATOMS: atom_id res chain seq x y z
N VAL A 1 68.44 41.82 0.88
CA VAL A 1 67.02 42.31 0.86
C VAL A 1 66.27 41.84 -0.36
N LYS A 2 66.81 41.12 -1.32
CA LYS A 2 66.12 40.66 -2.57
C LYS A 2 65.67 39.17 -2.59
N ARG A 3 65.87 38.43 -1.51
CA ARG A 3 65.48 36.99 -1.47
C ARG A 3 64.24 36.66 -0.64
N THR A 4 63.68 37.62 0.10
CA THR A 4 62.50 37.39 0.99
C THR A 4 61.15 37.67 0.32
N ILE A 5 61.12 38.31 -0.82
CA ILE A 5 59.86 38.65 -1.55
C ILE A 5 59.35 37.51 -2.47
N LEU A 6 60.22 36.56 -2.79
CA LEU A 6 59.84 35.46 -3.73
C LEU A 6 59.09 34.31 -3.04
N PHE A 7 59.11 34.21 -1.71
CA PHE A 7 58.41 33.16 -0.96
C PHE A 7 56.99 33.53 -0.58
N LEU A 8 56.63 34.81 -0.54
CA LEU A 8 55.31 35.28 -0.19
C LEU A 8 54.32 35.24 -1.38
N THR A 9 54.81 35.26 -2.58
CA THR A 9 53.97 35.17 -3.81
C THR A 9 53.63 33.73 -4.20
N ALA A 10 54.40 32.74 -3.77
CA ALA A 10 54.09 31.33 -4.01
C ALA A 10 53.06 30.75 -3.05
N ALA A 11 52.91 31.29 -1.86
CA ALA A 11 51.91 30.87 -0.88
C ALA A 11 50.48 31.39 -1.18
N ALA A 12 50.38 32.51 -1.90
CA ALA A 12 49.11 33.11 -2.27
C ALA A 12 48.44 32.43 -3.54
N LEU A 13 49.19 31.60 -4.25
CA LEU A 13 48.67 30.91 -5.42
C LEU A 13 48.15 29.48 -5.15
N LEU A 14 48.32 28.98 -3.91
CA LEU A 14 47.83 27.65 -3.52
C LEU A 14 46.52 27.68 -2.72
N THR A 15 45.99 28.86 -2.41
CA THR A 15 44.69 29.00 -1.68
C THR A 15 43.50 29.25 -2.64
N GLY A 16 43.71 29.25 -3.90
CA GLY A 16 42.66 29.57 -4.83
C GLY A 16 42.35 28.43 -5.79
N CYS A 17 41.75 27.34 -5.38
CA CYS A 17 40.91 26.46 -6.20
C CYS A 17 40.53 25.17 -5.45
N PHE A 18 40.05 25.28 -4.23
CA PHE A 18 39.01 24.32 -3.85
C PHE A 18 37.67 25.04 -4.09
N LYS A 19 37.23 25.04 -5.36
CA LYS A 19 35.82 25.12 -5.62
C LYS A 19 35.25 23.87 -4.98
N ASP A 20 34.53 24.03 -3.88
CA ASP A 20 33.56 23.05 -3.47
C ASP A 20 32.66 22.77 -4.67
N VAL A 21 32.97 21.72 -5.39
CA VAL A 21 32.04 21.15 -6.35
C VAL A 21 30.99 20.49 -5.48
N SER A 22 30.04 21.29 -4.98
CA SER A 22 28.84 20.74 -4.37
C SER A 22 28.17 19.94 -5.47
N THR A 23 28.31 18.64 -5.41
CA THR A 23 27.60 17.71 -6.27
C THR A 23 26.12 17.83 -5.93
N LYS A 24 25.39 18.61 -6.74
CA LYS A 24 23.94 18.73 -6.57
C LYS A 24 23.32 17.39 -6.96
N THR A 25 22.71 16.73 -6.00
CA THR A 25 21.88 15.55 -6.25
C THR A 25 20.45 16.01 -6.49
N ASN A 26 19.82 15.51 -7.54
CA ASN A 26 18.37 15.69 -7.72
C ASN A 26 17.63 14.66 -6.88
N TYR A 27 16.91 15.13 -5.87
CA TYR A 27 16.12 14.29 -4.97
C TYR A 27 14.70 14.20 -5.50
N VAL A 28 14.27 13.02 -5.90
CA VAL A 28 12.96 12.78 -6.52
C VAL A 28 12.11 11.95 -5.56
N ILE A 29 10.96 12.48 -5.17
CA ILE A 29 9.98 11.83 -4.30
C ILE A 29 8.85 11.31 -5.17
N LYS A 30 8.57 10.00 -5.05
CA LYS A 30 7.36 9.34 -5.54
C LYS A 30 6.39 9.18 -4.39
N PRO A 31 5.41 10.08 -4.24
CA PRO A 31 4.39 9.96 -3.20
C PRO A 31 3.40 8.86 -3.56
N LEU A 32 2.96 8.12 -2.55
CA LEU A 32 2.00 7.03 -2.67
C LEU A 32 1.02 7.12 -1.49
N VAL A 33 -0.22 6.72 -1.70
CA VAL A 33 -1.14 6.43 -0.60
C VAL A 33 -1.22 4.92 -0.43
N GLN A 34 -1.02 4.43 0.78
CA GLN A 34 -1.16 3.01 1.09
C GLN A 34 -2.47 2.75 1.83
N ASP A 35 -3.13 1.68 1.45
CA ASP A 35 -4.27 1.14 2.18
C ASP A 35 -3.85 0.36 3.44
N LEU A 36 -4.82 -0.19 4.16
CA LEU A 36 -4.57 -0.99 5.36
C LEU A 36 -3.72 -2.26 5.09
N SER A 37 -3.71 -2.77 3.86
CA SER A 37 -2.90 -3.92 3.46
C SER A 37 -1.45 -3.55 3.17
N GLY A 38 -1.16 -2.25 3.05
CA GLY A 38 0.15 -1.74 2.66
C GLY A 38 0.33 -1.62 1.15
N ASP A 39 -0.71 -1.91 0.35
CA ASP A 39 -0.66 -1.76 -1.10
C ASP A 39 -0.84 -0.30 -1.51
N PRO A 40 -0.02 0.22 -2.41
CA PRO A 40 -0.25 1.54 -2.98
C PRO A 40 -1.46 1.50 -3.91
N TYR A 41 -2.44 2.35 -3.67
CA TYR A 41 -3.65 2.39 -4.49
C TYR A 41 -3.83 3.69 -5.28
N LEU A 42 -3.09 4.74 -4.94
CA LEU A 42 -3.17 6.03 -5.62
C LEU A 42 -1.83 6.74 -5.62
N ALA A 43 -1.46 7.35 -6.74
CA ALA A 43 -0.40 8.35 -6.78
C ALA A 43 -1.00 9.70 -6.36
N LEU A 44 -0.39 10.36 -5.37
CA LEU A 44 -0.86 11.66 -4.91
C LEU A 44 -0.51 12.75 -5.91
N GLU A 45 -1.50 13.55 -6.29
CA GLU A 45 -1.32 14.82 -6.98
C GLU A 45 -1.27 15.93 -5.92
N GLY A 46 -0.28 16.83 -6.02
CA GLY A 46 -0.22 18.00 -5.14
C GLY A 46 0.55 17.84 -3.84
N VAL A 47 1.47 16.88 -3.79
CA VAL A 47 2.43 16.81 -2.68
C VAL A 47 3.36 18.02 -2.70
N LYS A 48 3.53 18.66 -1.54
CA LYS A 48 4.57 19.67 -1.33
C LYS A 48 5.77 19.01 -0.67
N ALA A 49 6.97 19.45 -1.03
CA ALA A 49 8.17 19.00 -0.32
C ALA A 49 9.21 20.13 -0.20
N TYR A 50 10.00 20.06 0.85
CA TYR A 50 10.95 21.08 1.25
C TYR A 50 12.24 20.44 1.74
N ALA A 51 13.37 21.10 1.51
CA ALA A 51 14.66 20.72 2.05
C ALA A 51 15.24 21.83 2.94
N PHE A 52 15.79 21.44 4.07
CA PHE A 52 16.36 22.35 5.07
C PHE A 52 17.82 21.97 5.34
N ASN A 53 18.68 22.97 5.53
CA ASN A 53 20.01 22.76 6.09
C ASN A 53 19.89 22.59 7.62
N ALA A 54 19.32 21.48 8.03
CA ALA A 54 18.98 21.21 9.42
C ALA A 54 19.24 19.75 9.76
N ASP A 55 19.52 19.51 11.04
CA ASP A 55 19.61 18.18 11.62
C ASP A 55 18.33 17.91 12.43
N THR A 56 17.65 16.80 12.12
CA THR A 56 16.43 16.38 12.82
C THR A 56 16.66 16.04 14.30
N THR A 57 17.92 15.97 14.77
CA THR A 57 18.23 15.88 16.18
C THR A 57 17.82 17.16 16.91
N PHE A 58 18.02 18.31 16.28
CA PHE A 58 17.75 19.64 16.87
C PHE A 58 16.46 20.27 16.35
N TYR A 59 16.07 19.98 15.10
CA TYR A 59 14.91 20.59 14.46
C TYR A 59 13.76 19.59 14.33
N THR A 60 12.55 20.14 14.30
CA THR A 60 11.29 19.40 14.13
C THR A 60 10.32 20.23 13.31
N VAL A 61 9.28 19.59 12.78
CA VAL A 61 8.09 20.26 12.28
C VAL A 61 7.00 20.09 13.32
N ALA A 62 6.48 21.19 13.85
CA ALA A 62 5.66 21.16 15.05
C ALA A 62 4.18 20.87 14.78
N SER A 63 3.69 21.23 13.58
CA SER A 63 2.28 21.05 13.18
C SER A 63 2.12 20.84 11.68
N TYR A 64 0.94 20.41 11.26
CA TYR A 64 0.58 20.35 9.84
C TYR A 64 0.59 21.75 9.19
N ALA A 65 0.20 22.79 9.93
CA ALA A 65 0.24 24.15 9.43
C ALA A 65 1.69 24.59 9.12
N ASP A 66 2.63 24.32 10.01
CA ASP A 66 4.05 24.58 9.77
C ASP A 66 4.59 23.76 8.59
N ALA A 67 4.17 22.49 8.50
CA ALA A 67 4.56 21.62 7.40
C ALA A 67 4.08 22.17 6.05
N LEU A 68 2.83 22.67 5.99
CA LEU A 68 2.22 23.21 4.78
C LEU A 68 2.92 24.47 4.27
N GLU A 69 3.44 25.28 5.20
CA GLU A 69 4.20 26.51 4.92
C GLU A 69 5.71 26.25 4.75
N GLY A 70 6.17 25.02 4.99
CA GLY A 70 7.58 24.69 4.90
C GLY A 70 8.39 25.31 6.06
N ILE A 71 7.92 25.21 7.29
CA ILE A 71 8.57 25.73 8.48
C ILE A 71 9.11 24.58 9.32
N ALA A 72 10.39 24.63 9.67
CA ALA A 72 11.00 23.81 10.71
C ALA A 72 11.39 24.68 11.90
N SER A 73 11.25 24.17 13.11
CA SER A 73 11.54 24.90 14.35
C SER A 73 12.57 24.18 15.21
N LEU A 74 13.37 24.93 15.96
CA LEU A 74 14.29 24.36 16.92
C LEU A 74 13.50 23.73 18.08
N LYS A 75 13.83 22.49 18.45
CA LYS A 75 13.09 21.73 19.48
C LYS A 75 13.07 22.42 20.84
N ASP A 76 14.20 22.99 21.21
CA ASP A 76 14.35 23.67 22.52
C ASP A 76 13.87 25.12 22.51
N ASN A 77 13.62 25.69 21.33
CA ASN A 77 13.14 27.07 21.17
C ASN A 77 12.19 27.15 19.92
N PRO A 78 10.91 26.81 20.05
CA PRO A 78 9.97 26.79 18.91
C PRO A 78 9.75 28.13 18.19
N SER A 79 10.15 29.27 18.84
CA SER A 79 10.11 30.58 18.21
C SER A 79 11.23 30.78 17.18
N GLU A 80 12.28 29.98 17.23
CA GLU A 80 13.35 29.98 16.24
C GLU A 80 13.00 29.08 15.08
N GLN A 81 12.57 29.72 13.99
CA GLN A 81 12.09 29.05 12.79
C GLN A 81 13.13 29.09 11.68
N LEU A 82 13.17 28.00 10.91
CA LEU A 82 14.04 27.83 9.77
C LEU A 82 13.18 27.73 8.50
N GLN A 83 13.56 28.50 7.49
CA GLN A 83 12.97 28.42 6.15
C GLN A 83 13.70 27.38 5.28
N PRO A 84 13.03 26.75 4.31
CA PRO A 84 13.67 25.80 3.43
C PRO A 84 14.65 26.52 2.49
N PHE A 85 15.77 25.88 2.18
CA PHE A 85 16.65 26.36 1.13
C PHE A 85 16.22 25.91 -0.27
N ALA A 86 15.37 24.86 -0.36
CA ALA A 86 14.78 24.38 -1.59
C ALA A 86 13.34 23.93 -1.36
N THR A 87 12.48 24.27 -2.34
CA THR A 87 11.10 23.79 -2.45
C THR A 87 11.03 22.88 -3.67
N ALA A 88 10.29 21.79 -3.57
CA ALA A 88 10.16 20.84 -4.66
C ALA A 88 9.28 21.41 -5.79
N GLU A 89 9.65 21.05 -7.00
CA GLU A 89 8.94 21.31 -8.25
C GLU A 89 8.41 19.99 -8.83
N PRO A 90 7.38 20.01 -9.70
CA PRO A 90 6.92 18.81 -10.39
C PRO A 90 8.09 18.12 -11.14
N TYR A 91 8.12 16.79 -11.08
CA TYR A 91 9.09 16.01 -11.82
C TYR A 91 8.52 15.65 -13.20
N GLU A 92 8.97 16.38 -14.22
CA GLU A 92 8.49 16.22 -15.59
C GLU A 92 9.14 15.01 -16.27
N ARG A 93 8.49 13.85 -16.14
CA ARG A 93 8.87 12.62 -16.85
C ARG A 93 7.61 11.83 -17.19
N GLU A 94 7.62 11.19 -18.35
CA GLU A 94 6.54 10.27 -18.75
C GLU A 94 6.35 9.16 -17.68
N GLY A 95 5.12 8.96 -17.25
CA GLY A 95 4.76 7.99 -16.20
C GLY A 95 5.08 8.44 -14.76
N ALA A 96 5.47 9.69 -14.54
CA ALA A 96 5.81 10.23 -13.22
C ALA A 96 4.79 11.28 -12.71
N ALA A 97 3.51 11.14 -13.08
CA ALA A 97 2.47 12.05 -12.60
C ALA A 97 2.45 12.11 -11.06
N GLY A 98 2.40 13.32 -10.51
CA GLY A 98 2.40 13.56 -9.06
C GLY A 98 3.76 13.43 -8.37
N TRP A 99 4.82 13.07 -9.08
CA TRP A 99 6.16 13.06 -8.48
C TRP A 99 6.72 14.48 -8.39
N VAL A 100 7.53 14.71 -7.37
CA VAL A 100 8.16 16.02 -7.14
C VAL A 100 9.68 15.85 -7.00
N GLN A 101 10.41 16.91 -7.36
CA GLN A 101 11.88 16.93 -7.32
C GLN A 101 12.40 18.22 -6.68
N MET A 102 13.55 18.11 -6.05
CA MET A 102 14.26 19.27 -5.52
C MET A 102 15.78 19.03 -5.52
N PRO A 103 16.60 20.11 -5.64
CA PRO A 103 18.04 19.98 -5.53
C PRO A 103 18.44 19.76 -4.07
N MET A 104 19.38 18.84 -3.84
CA MET A 104 20.06 18.64 -2.57
C MET A 104 21.53 19.01 -2.74
N SER A 105 22.07 19.79 -1.82
CA SER A 105 23.42 20.38 -1.98
C SER A 105 24.41 19.97 -0.90
N ASN A 106 23.97 19.44 0.22
CA ASN A 106 24.81 19.06 1.35
C ASN A 106 24.69 17.56 1.63
N SER A 107 25.69 17.01 2.29
CA SER A 107 25.72 15.61 2.66
C SER A 107 24.59 15.19 3.61
N THR A 108 24.12 16.12 4.46
CA THR A 108 23.08 15.84 5.45
C THR A 108 22.07 16.96 5.45
N GLN A 109 20.81 16.63 5.26
CA GLN A 109 19.72 17.59 5.16
C GLN A 109 18.42 17.01 5.71
N MET A 110 17.59 17.86 6.31
CA MET A 110 16.23 17.51 6.65
C MET A 110 15.35 17.68 5.41
N VAL A 111 14.58 16.65 5.08
CA VAL A 111 13.56 16.65 4.02
C VAL A 111 12.20 16.52 4.65
N LEU A 112 11.29 17.41 4.28
CA LEU A 112 9.88 17.42 4.67
C LEU A 112 9.03 17.21 3.42
N ALA A 113 8.00 16.35 3.51
CA ALA A 113 6.99 16.18 2.49
C ALA A 113 5.59 16.24 3.13
N VAL A 114 4.64 16.81 2.41
CA VAL A 114 3.28 17.09 2.88
C VAL A 114 2.27 16.55 1.88
N ASP A 115 1.43 15.64 2.33
CA ASP A 115 0.20 15.23 1.65
C ASP A 115 -0.91 16.21 2.03
N THR A 116 -1.29 17.07 1.09
CA THR A 116 -2.30 18.10 1.36
C THR A 116 -3.72 17.57 1.34
N GLU A 117 -3.95 16.44 0.68
CA GLU A 117 -5.25 15.80 0.57
C GLU A 117 -5.65 15.14 1.89
N HIS A 118 -4.75 14.32 2.48
CA HIS A 118 -5.01 13.60 3.73
C HIS A 118 -4.48 14.34 4.96
N LYS A 119 -3.88 15.54 4.78
CA LYS A 119 -3.33 16.36 5.86
C LYS A 119 -2.27 15.62 6.70
N ILE A 120 -1.41 14.89 6.00
CA ILE A 120 -0.30 14.14 6.59
C ILE A 120 1.01 14.80 6.17
N TYR A 121 1.95 14.90 7.09
CA TYR A 121 3.31 15.25 6.74
C TYR A 121 4.31 14.21 7.23
N ALA A 122 5.44 14.15 6.55
CA ALA A 122 6.53 13.26 6.91
C ALA A 122 7.86 13.99 6.75
N TYR A 123 8.78 13.76 7.67
CA TYR A 123 10.14 14.30 7.52
C TYR A 123 11.19 13.27 7.91
N THR A 124 12.37 13.45 7.37
CA THR A 124 13.51 12.57 7.60
C THR A 124 14.82 13.36 7.61
N GLN A 125 15.82 12.81 8.28
CA GLN A 125 17.20 13.15 8.05
C GLN A 125 17.69 12.38 6.84
N GLN A 126 18.04 13.08 5.77
CA GLN A 126 18.57 12.46 4.57
C GLN A 126 20.08 12.65 4.50
N GLU A 127 20.79 11.54 4.43
CA GLU A 127 22.21 11.52 4.10
C GLU A 127 22.37 11.20 2.61
N LEU A 128 23.06 12.06 1.90
CA LEU A 128 23.35 11.85 0.48
C LEU A 128 24.69 11.13 0.33
N ALA A 129 24.66 10.01 -0.40
CA ALA A 129 25.89 9.39 -0.83
C ALA A 129 26.60 10.29 -1.85
N GLU A 130 27.91 10.41 -1.73
CA GLU A 130 28.71 11.14 -2.70
C GLU A 130 28.51 10.57 -4.12
N ASN A 131 28.36 11.47 -5.10
CA ASN A 131 28.27 11.14 -6.54
C ASN A 131 26.98 10.50 -7.06
N LEU A 132 25.85 10.61 -6.39
CA LEU A 132 24.57 10.25 -6.96
C LEU A 132 23.95 11.46 -7.68
N PRO A 133 23.78 11.42 -9.03
CA PRO A 133 23.16 12.52 -9.76
C PRO A 133 21.67 12.64 -9.46
N VAL A 134 20.99 11.52 -9.18
CA VAL A 134 19.56 11.45 -8.86
C VAL A 134 19.33 10.40 -7.77
N LEU A 135 18.54 10.74 -6.78
CA LEU A 135 18.06 9.80 -5.75
C LEU A 135 16.53 9.72 -5.79
N TYR A 136 16.00 8.54 -6.07
CA TYR A 136 14.56 8.27 -6.09
C TYR A 136 14.11 7.68 -4.75
N VAL A 137 13.06 8.27 -4.17
CA VAL A 137 12.49 7.81 -2.90
C VAL A 137 10.99 7.61 -3.04
N ALA A 138 10.52 6.42 -2.74
CA ALA A 138 9.09 6.16 -2.56
C ALA A 138 8.67 6.61 -1.16
N LEU A 139 7.60 7.41 -1.07
CA LEU A 139 7.10 7.93 0.18
C LEU A 139 5.64 7.53 0.38
N PRO A 140 5.38 6.45 1.13
CA PRO A 140 4.03 5.99 1.38
C PRO A 140 3.38 6.78 2.53
N PHE A 141 2.30 7.50 2.21
CA PHE A 141 1.41 8.08 3.21
C PHE A 141 0.34 7.06 3.61
N LYS A 142 0.03 7.00 4.91
CA LYS A 142 -0.94 6.05 5.48
C LYS A 142 -2.01 6.80 6.27
N PRO A 143 -3.11 7.25 5.60
CA PRO A 143 -4.17 8.02 6.26
C PRO A 143 -4.83 7.31 7.43
N TRP A 144 -4.74 5.98 7.48
CA TRP A 144 -5.28 5.11 8.52
C TRP A 144 -4.41 4.99 9.77
N LYS A 145 -3.22 5.60 9.79
CA LYS A 145 -2.33 5.58 10.97
C LYS A 145 -2.29 6.93 11.67
N GLU A 146 -2.38 6.89 12.98
CA GLU A 146 -2.27 8.05 13.85
C GLU A 146 -0.80 8.34 14.22
N GLY A 147 -0.43 9.61 14.23
CA GLY A 147 0.83 10.11 14.79
C GLY A 147 2.10 9.62 14.11
N PHE A 148 3.22 9.69 14.84
CA PHE A 148 4.54 9.20 14.42
C PHE A 148 4.73 7.69 14.62
N SER A 149 3.69 6.93 14.72
CA SER A 149 3.75 5.49 14.99
C SER A 149 4.36 4.68 13.85
N TYR A 150 4.61 5.33 12.72
CA TYR A 150 5.07 4.66 11.53
C TYR A 150 6.47 5.15 11.13
N LYS A 151 7.41 4.20 11.10
CA LYS A 151 8.71 4.38 10.47
C LYS A 151 8.78 3.47 9.27
N ASP A 152 8.90 4.05 8.08
CA ASP A 152 9.28 3.35 6.88
C ASP A 152 10.65 3.88 6.45
N GLY A 153 11.65 3.04 6.54
CA GLY A 153 13.02 3.48 6.46
C GLY A 153 13.32 4.55 7.53
N ASN A 154 13.78 5.71 7.11
CA ASN A 154 14.16 6.80 8.01
C ASN A 154 13.09 7.89 8.17
N TRP A 155 11.93 7.74 7.55
CA TRP A 155 10.86 8.73 7.59
C TRP A 155 10.04 8.64 8.86
N SER A 156 9.73 9.80 9.46
CA SER A 156 8.78 9.96 10.55
C SER A 156 7.54 10.66 10.02
N TYR A 157 6.38 10.04 10.16
CA TYR A 157 5.09 10.53 9.69
C TYR A 157 4.29 11.11 10.83
N TYR A 158 3.49 12.13 10.53
CA TYR A 158 2.54 12.73 11.45
C TYR A 158 1.20 12.97 10.77
N ASN A 159 0.15 12.41 11.35
CA ASN A 159 -1.23 12.53 10.88
C ASN A 159 -2.06 13.23 11.96
N GLU A 160 -2.06 14.55 11.94
CA GLU A 160 -2.72 15.40 12.95
C GLU A 160 -4.25 15.28 12.88
N PHE A 161 -4.77 14.98 11.70
CA PHE A 161 -6.20 14.89 11.44
C PHE A 161 -6.66 13.44 11.23
N TYR A 162 -5.98 12.50 11.88
CA TYR A 162 -6.35 11.10 11.79
C TYR A 162 -7.83 10.88 12.06
N THR A 163 -8.48 10.23 11.11
CA THR A 163 -9.83 9.74 11.28
C THR A 163 -9.74 8.22 11.39
N PRO A 164 -10.13 7.62 12.53
CA PRO A 164 -10.11 6.18 12.65
C PRO A 164 -11.00 5.55 11.58
N PRO A 165 -10.58 4.46 10.96
CA PRO A 165 -11.42 3.77 9.99
C PRO A 165 -12.69 3.30 10.67
N THR A 166 -13.82 3.51 10.00
CA THR A 166 -15.08 2.91 10.41
C THR A 166 -15.02 1.42 10.10
N TYR A 167 -15.33 0.59 11.10
CA TYR A 167 -15.40 -0.86 10.93
C TYR A 167 -16.85 -1.32 10.95
N LEU A 168 -17.19 -2.18 10.00
CA LEU A 168 -18.49 -2.85 9.94
C LEU A 168 -18.29 -4.35 10.16
N ASP A 169 -19.09 -4.93 11.02
CA ASP A 169 -19.16 -6.38 11.17
C ASP A 169 -19.96 -6.98 10.00
N CYS A 170 -19.33 -7.87 9.24
CA CYS A 170 -20.00 -8.63 8.19
C CYS A 170 -20.03 -10.10 8.58
N PHE A 171 -21.10 -10.78 8.21
CA PHE A 171 -21.28 -12.19 8.52
C PHE A 171 -21.33 -13.03 7.23
N ILE A 172 -20.74 -14.19 7.28
CA ILE A 172 -20.80 -15.18 6.20
C ILE A 172 -21.59 -16.38 6.74
N GLU A 173 -22.63 -16.76 6.00
CA GLU A 173 -23.51 -17.89 6.35
C GLU A 173 -23.32 -19.01 5.31
N PRO A 174 -22.39 -19.94 5.58
CA PRO A 174 -22.13 -21.04 4.65
C PRO A 174 -23.14 -22.18 4.84
N ALA A 175 -23.55 -22.76 3.73
CA ALA A 175 -24.36 -23.97 3.70
C ALA A 175 -23.84 -24.95 2.63
N VAL A 176 -24.05 -26.25 2.85
CA VAL A 176 -23.83 -27.29 1.87
C VAL A 176 -25.15 -27.96 1.59
N GLN A 177 -25.51 -28.07 0.31
CA GLN A 177 -26.70 -28.78 -0.14
C GLN A 177 -26.29 -30.17 -0.60
N THR A 178 -27.07 -31.17 -0.21
CA THR A 178 -26.95 -32.57 -0.70
C THR A 178 -27.70 -32.74 -2.03
N GLU A 179 -27.41 -33.82 -2.76
CA GLU A 179 -28.00 -34.09 -4.08
C GLU A 179 -29.54 -34.22 -4.04
N ASP A 180 -30.10 -34.70 -2.95
CA ASP A 180 -31.54 -34.79 -2.71
C ASP A 180 -32.16 -33.45 -2.27
N GLY A 181 -31.38 -32.36 -2.25
CA GLY A 181 -31.85 -31.01 -1.92
C GLY A 181 -31.88 -30.69 -0.42
N GLY A 182 -31.48 -31.65 0.41
CA GLY A 182 -31.34 -31.43 1.86
C GLY A 182 -30.17 -30.50 2.19
N ALA A 183 -30.26 -29.80 3.29
CA ALA A 183 -29.09 -29.11 3.85
C ALA A 183 -28.22 -30.14 4.58
N SER A 184 -26.97 -30.30 4.17
CA SER A 184 -26.01 -31.01 5.00
C SER A 184 -25.44 -30.02 6.02
N GLY A 185 -25.32 -30.50 7.26
CA GLY A 185 -24.95 -29.70 8.41
C GLY A 185 -23.65 -28.91 8.27
N GLU A 186 -23.17 -28.41 9.40
CA GLU A 186 -22.04 -27.50 9.52
C GLU A 186 -20.84 -27.86 8.65
N ILE A 187 -20.33 -26.88 7.91
CA ILE A 187 -19.01 -26.97 7.26
C ILE A 187 -17.95 -26.89 8.36
N SER A 188 -17.37 -28.03 8.73
CA SER A 188 -16.44 -28.15 9.85
C SER A 188 -15.06 -27.54 9.60
N SER A 189 -14.72 -27.18 8.36
CA SER A 189 -13.39 -26.69 7.97
C SER A 189 -13.48 -25.60 6.90
N LEU A 190 -14.24 -24.55 7.21
CA LEU A 190 -14.32 -23.38 6.35
C LEU A 190 -13.20 -22.40 6.63
N LYS A 191 -12.64 -21.82 5.57
CA LYS A 191 -11.83 -20.60 5.61
C LYS A 191 -12.58 -19.50 4.87
N ALA A 192 -12.75 -18.36 5.50
CA ALA A 192 -13.38 -17.22 4.85
C ALA A 192 -12.56 -15.96 5.10
N TYR A 193 -12.48 -15.10 4.09
CA TYR A 193 -11.69 -13.89 4.12
C TYR A 193 -12.14 -12.93 3.01
N ALA A 194 -11.65 -11.70 3.04
CA ALA A 194 -11.90 -10.76 1.97
C ALA A 194 -10.66 -9.92 1.64
N PHE A 195 -10.64 -9.46 0.40
CA PHE A 195 -9.74 -8.44 -0.09
C PHE A 195 -10.48 -7.11 -0.27
N ALA A 196 -9.80 -6.01 -0.05
CA ALA A 196 -10.21 -4.69 -0.54
C ALA A 196 -9.96 -4.64 -2.06
N ALA A 197 -10.82 -5.32 -2.81
CA ALA A 197 -10.65 -5.56 -4.25
C ALA A 197 -12.00 -5.75 -4.95
N ASP A 198 -12.01 -5.57 -6.27
CA ASP A 198 -13.15 -5.75 -7.13
C ASP A 198 -12.95 -6.99 -8.03
N THR A 199 -13.96 -7.84 -8.12
CA THR A 199 -13.94 -9.03 -8.99
C THR A 199 -13.94 -8.71 -10.48
N THR A 200 -14.15 -7.45 -10.88
CA THR A 200 -13.96 -7.02 -12.27
C THR A 200 -12.49 -7.01 -12.67
N ALA A 201 -11.61 -6.70 -11.72
CA ALA A 201 -10.15 -6.61 -11.91
C ALA A 201 -9.38 -7.84 -11.39
N TRP A 202 -9.98 -8.62 -10.49
CA TRP A 202 -9.32 -9.71 -9.79
C TRP A 202 -10.14 -11.02 -9.84
N TYR A 203 -9.43 -12.16 -9.81
CA TYR A 203 -10.02 -13.48 -9.74
C TYR A 203 -9.14 -14.43 -8.90
N ILE A 204 -9.66 -15.62 -8.61
CA ILE A 204 -8.91 -16.69 -7.97
C ILE A 204 -8.59 -17.74 -9.02
N ALA A 205 -7.31 -17.98 -9.26
CA ALA A 205 -6.83 -18.81 -10.35
C ALA A 205 -6.94 -20.33 -10.05
N SER A 206 -6.91 -20.72 -8.77
CA SER A 206 -6.95 -22.14 -8.39
C SER A 206 -7.47 -22.33 -6.96
N TYR A 207 -7.82 -23.59 -6.64
CA TYR A 207 -8.15 -23.96 -5.27
C TYR A 207 -6.98 -23.71 -4.29
N ASP A 208 -5.76 -23.97 -4.71
CA ASP A 208 -4.58 -23.74 -3.88
C ASP A 208 -4.38 -22.25 -3.62
N ASP A 209 -4.64 -21.39 -4.61
CA ASP A 209 -4.64 -19.94 -4.40
C ASP A 209 -5.75 -19.50 -3.45
N ALA A 210 -6.94 -20.07 -3.55
CA ALA A 210 -8.03 -19.83 -2.60
C ALA A 210 -7.63 -20.23 -1.17
N VAL A 211 -7.02 -21.40 -0.99
CA VAL A 211 -6.54 -21.85 0.32
C VAL A 211 -5.42 -20.94 0.85
N ALA A 212 -4.51 -20.52 -0.02
CA ALA A 212 -3.40 -19.63 0.32
C ALA A 212 -3.85 -18.19 0.64
N GLY A 213 -5.02 -17.76 0.17
CA GLY A 213 -5.46 -16.37 0.26
C GLY A 213 -4.75 -15.49 -0.77
N LYS A 214 -4.77 -15.93 -2.04
CA LYS A 214 -4.10 -15.27 -3.14
C LYS A 214 -5.11 -14.98 -4.26
N ILE A 215 -5.02 -13.78 -4.82
CA ILE A 215 -5.80 -13.35 -5.99
C ILE A 215 -4.87 -12.95 -7.13
N THR A 216 -5.35 -13.05 -8.35
CA THR A 216 -4.61 -12.77 -9.58
C THR A 216 -5.33 -11.66 -10.36
N SER A 217 -4.57 -10.74 -10.95
CA SER A 217 -5.12 -9.69 -11.81
C SER A 217 -5.63 -10.29 -13.11
N LYS A 218 -6.79 -9.78 -13.60
CA LYS A 218 -7.33 -10.16 -14.90
C LYS A 218 -6.58 -9.53 -16.07
N ASP A 219 -5.91 -8.42 -15.84
CA ASP A 219 -5.16 -7.71 -16.87
C ASP A 219 -3.73 -8.26 -17.04
N ASP A 220 -3.18 -8.89 -15.97
CA ASP A 220 -1.83 -9.45 -15.98
C ASP A 220 -1.73 -10.63 -15.00
N ASP A 221 -1.75 -11.85 -15.53
CA ASP A 221 -1.70 -13.09 -14.72
C ASP A 221 -0.42 -13.24 -13.90
N SER A 222 0.64 -12.49 -14.21
CA SER A 222 1.86 -12.46 -13.40
C SER A 222 1.72 -11.60 -12.15
N PHE A 223 0.72 -10.71 -12.10
CA PHE A 223 0.48 -9.83 -10.98
C PHE A 223 -0.50 -10.46 -9.99
N THR A 224 0.01 -10.79 -8.81
CA THR A 224 -0.77 -11.45 -7.75
C THR A 224 -0.67 -10.70 -6.44
N ARG A 225 -1.73 -10.76 -5.62
CA ARG A 225 -1.77 -10.28 -4.24
C ARG A 225 -1.98 -11.46 -3.30
N SER A 226 -1.17 -11.54 -2.27
CA SER A 226 -1.33 -12.49 -1.16
C SER A 226 -1.63 -11.71 0.12
N ASN A 227 -2.11 -12.39 1.13
CA ASN A 227 -2.53 -11.83 2.41
C ASN A 227 -3.85 -11.02 2.30
N PRO A 228 -4.98 -11.67 2.56
CA PRO A 228 -6.28 -11.01 2.63
C PRO A 228 -6.29 -9.84 3.61
N ASN A 229 -7.03 -8.78 3.27
CA ASN A 229 -7.19 -7.61 4.14
C ASN A 229 -7.98 -7.95 5.41
N PHE A 230 -8.95 -8.85 5.27
CA PHE A 230 -9.87 -9.21 6.34
C PHE A 230 -10.01 -10.72 6.40
N THR A 231 -9.95 -11.28 7.62
CA THR A 231 -10.13 -12.71 7.86
C THR A 231 -11.35 -12.92 8.74
N ALA A 232 -12.20 -13.86 8.35
CA ALA A 232 -13.37 -14.25 9.13
C ALA A 232 -13.01 -15.33 10.15
N TYR A 233 -13.66 -15.27 11.28
CA TYR A 233 -13.57 -16.28 12.33
C TYR A 233 -14.98 -16.76 12.73
N LYS A 234 -15.09 -18.01 13.10
CA LYS A 234 -16.35 -18.58 13.59
C LYS A 234 -16.59 -18.09 15.01
N GLU A 235 -17.75 -17.53 15.27
CA GLU A 235 -18.16 -17.19 16.63
C GLU A 235 -18.54 -18.45 17.40
N ASP A 236 -18.28 -18.47 18.71
CA ASP A 236 -18.65 -19.57 19.58
C ASP A 236 -20.19 -19.78 19.55
N ASN A 237 -20.60 -21.04 19.36
CA ASN A 237 -22.01 -21.45 19.26
C ASN A 237 -22.79 -20.82 18.10
N SER A 238 -22.13 -20.31 17.08
CA SER A 238 -22.75 -19.75 15.86
C SER A 238 -22.45 -20.60 14.64
N THR A 239 -23.34 -20.58 13.65
CA THR A 239 -23.09 -21.07 12.30
C THR A 239 -22.44 -20.01 11.40
N LEU A 240 -22.40 -18.77 11.87
CA LEU A 240 -21.90 -17.63 11.15
C LEU A 240 -20.40 -17.44 11.36
N TYR A 241 -19.74 -16.96 10.32
CA TYR A 241 -18.37 -16.47 10.37
C TYR A 241 -18.37 -14.95 10.33
N LYS A 242 -17.79 -14.32 11.34
CA LYS A 242 -17.70 -12.88 11.47
C LYS A 242 -16.42 -12.33 10.92
N MET A 243 -16.49 -11.24 10.19
CA MET A 243 -15.37 -10.50 9.63
C MET A 243 -15.59 -9.01 9.86
N GLN A 244 -14.57 -8.29 10.33
CA GLN A 244 -14.59 -6.83 10.42
C GLN A 244 -13.97 -6.23 9.17
N VAL A 245 -14.70 -5.34 8.51
CA VAL A 245 -14.26 -4.68 7.28
C VAL A 245 -14.24 -3.17 7.44
N SER A 246 -13.34 -2.50 6.74
CA SER A 246 -13.17 -1.04 6.77
C SER A 246 -13.14 -0.42 5.37
N THR A 247 -13.57 -1.17 4.37
CA THR A 247 -13.69 -0.67 2.99
C THR A 247 -15.07 -1.03 2.43
N PRO A 248 -15.67 -0.15 1.60
CA PRO A 248 -17.01 -0.40 1.06
C PRO A 248 -17.04 -1.50 0.00
N THR A 249 -15.92 -1.71 -0.74
CA THR A 249 -15.85 -2.72 -1.80
C THR A 249 -15.02 -3.90 -1.37
N LEU A 250 -15.59 -5.08 -1.43
CA LEU A 250 -14.98 -6.33 -0.97
C LEU A 250 -15.06 -7.40 -2.05
N MET A 251 -13.95 -8.11 -2.27
CA MET A 251 -13.95 -9.45 -2.86
C MET A 251 -13.94 -10.46 -1.71
N VAL A 252 -15.10 -11.02 -1.41
CA VAL A 252 -15.28 -12.03 -0.35
C VAL A 252 -15.00 -13.41 -0.92
N VAL A 253 -14.21 -14.20 -0.18
CA VAL A 253 -13.81 -15.56 -0.58
C VAL A 253 -14.15 -16.53 0.53
N VAL A 254 -14.72 -17.65 0.16
CA VAL A 254 -15.08 -18.74 1.08
C VAL A 254 -14.55 -20.06 0.52
N VAL A 255 -13.84 -20.82 1.34
CA VAL A 255 -13.21 -22.09 0.95
C VAL A 255 -13.75 -23.21 1.83
N ASP A 256 -14.42 -24.17 1.22
CA ASP A 256 -14.78 -25.44 1.83
C ASP A 256 -13.63 -26.44 1.63
N ARG A 257 -12.88 -26.67 2.70
CA ARG A 257 -11.72 -27.56 2.66
C ARG A 257 -12.09 -29.05 2.65
N VAL A 258 -13.29 -29.39 3.10
CA VAL A 258 -13.76 -30.78 3.14
C VAL A 258 -14.10 -31.25 1.73
N ASN A 259 -14.88 -30.46 1.02
CA ASN A 259 -15.34 -30.79 -0.34
C ASN A 259 -14.42 -30.22 -1.42
N ARG A 260 -13.32 -29.53 -1.06
CA ARG A 260 -12.37 -28.91 -1.96
C ARG A 260 -12.99 -27.89 -2.93
N LEU A 261 -13.94 -27.11 -2.43
CA LEU A 261 -14.65 -26.07 -3.17
C LEU A 261 -14.20 -24.69 -2.71
N TYR A 262 -14.33 -23.73 -3.58
CA TYR A 262 -14.25 -22.33 -3.19
C TYR A 262 -15.29 -21.49 -3.91
N ALA A 263 -15.67 -20.39 -3.29
CA ALA A 263 -16.58 -19.43 -3.86
C ALA A 263 -16.04 -18.02 -3.60
N TYR A 264 -16.26 -17.11 -4.53
CA TYR A 264 -15.94 -15.69 -4.32
C TYR A 264 -16.98 -14.81 -4.99
N THR A 265 -17.10 -13.59 -4.46
CA THR A 265 -18.07 -12.61 -4.96
C THR A 265 -17.59 -11.20 -4.66
N LYS A 266 -18.08 -10.23 -5.45
CA LYS A 266 -18.00 -8.82 -5.09
C LYS A 266 -19.15 -8.46 -4.17
N LYS A 267 -18.88 -7.75 -3.09
CA LYS A 267 -19.87 -7.15 -2.22
C LYS A 267 -19.57 -5.67 -2.01
N GLU A 268 -20.61 -4.87 -2.11
CA GLU A 268 -20.58 -3.48 -1.70
C GLU A 268 -21.27 -3.39 -0.34
N VAL A 269 -20.62 -2.76 0.62
CA VAL A 269 -21.11 -2.57 1.98
C VAL A 269 -21.17 -1.11 2.34
N ASP A 270 -22.21 -0.72 3.02
CA ASP A 270 -22.32 0.61 3.63
C ASP A 270 -21.69 0.55 5.03
N LEU A 271 -20.52 1.18 5.19
CA LEU A 271 -19.77 1.13 6.45
C LEU A 271 -20.50 1.79 7.63
N GLU A 272 -21.48 2.66 7.34
CA GLU A 272 -22.34 3.30 8.36
C GLU A 272 -23.69 2.59 8.50
N GLY A 273 -23.91 1.55 7.71
CA GLY A 273 -25.16 0.80 7.64
C GLY A 273 -25.24 -0.36 8.63
N ALA A 274 -26.27 -1.19 8.45
CA ALA A 274 -26.44 -2.41 9.23
C ALA A 274 -25.46 -3.49 8.79
N SER A 275 -25.02 -4.31 9.74
CA SER A 275 -24.13 -5.46 9.50
C SER A 275 -24.77 -6.46 8.51
N PRO A 276 -24.21 -6.65 7.31
CA PRO A 276 -24.77 -7.56 6.32
C PRO A 276 -24.40 -9.01 6.61
N THR A 277 -25.28 -9.92 6.18
CA THR A 277 -24.97 -11.36 6.12
C THR A 277 -24.88 -11.81 4.67
N PHE A 278 -23.81 -12.53 4.33
CA PHE A 278 -23.55 -13.06 3.00
C PHE A 278 -23.79 -14.57 2.99
N PRO A 279 -24.98 -15.04 2.55
CA PRO A 279 -25.22 -16.48 2.41
C PRO A 279 -24.40 -17.02 1.23
N VAL A 280 -23.77 -18.17 1.42
CA VAL A 280 -23.10 -18.93 0.36
C VAL A 280 -23.50 -20.39 0.41
N LEU A 281 -23.92 -20.94 -0.74
CA LEU A 281 -24.38 -22.30 -0.86
C LEU A 281 -23.43 -23.13 -1.72
N PHE A 282 -22.81 -24.14 -1.11
CA PHE A 282 -21.99 -25.11 -1.82
C PHE A 282 -22.82 -26.34 -2.22
N ARG A 283 -22.62 -26.80 -3.45
CA ARG A 283 -23.22 -28.01 -4.00
C ARG A 283 -22.14 -28.92 -4.57
N PRO A 284 -21.48 -29.76 -3.72
CA PRO A 284 -20.33 -30.57 -4.15
C PRO A 284 -20.59 -31.52 -5.28
N TRP A 285 -21.84 -31.88 -5.50
CA TRP A 285 -22.30 -32.83 -6.51
C TRP A 285 -22.65 -32.19 -7.87
N ILE A 286 -22.72 -30.86 -7.95
CA ILE A 286 -22.97 -30.16 -9.22
C ILE A 286 -21.64 -29.79 -9.87
N GLN A 287 -21.51 -30.23 -11.11
CA GLN A 287 -20.50 -29.70 -12.03
C GLN A 287 -20.97 -28.33 -12.55
N GLN A 288 -20.79 -27.30 -11.72
CA GLN A 288 -21.20 -25.95 -12.10
C GLN A 288 -20.00 -25.11 -12.45
N TRP A 289 -19.98 -24.71 -13.67
CA TRP A 289 -19.00 -23.81 -14.25
C TRP A 289 -19.53 -22.38 -14.24
N ILE A 290 -18.77 -21.60 -13.62
CA ILE A 290 -18.48 -20.23 -13.83
C ILE A 290 -19.17 -19.64 -15.05
N ASP A 291 -20.39 -19.20 -14.97
CA ASP A 291 -20.95 -18.14 -15.82
C ASP A 291 -22.37 -17.79 -15.41
N ASP A 292 -23.03 -18.63 -14.65
CA ASP A 292 -24.36 -18.30 -14.20
C ASP A 292 -24.32 -17.81 -12.76
N GLU A 293 -24.74 -16.58 -12.61
CA GLU A 293 -24.94 -15.89 -11.33
C GLU A 293 -25.75 -16.79 -10.39
N GLU A 294 -25.04 -17.54 -9.54
CA GLU A 294 -25.67 -18.16 -8.37
C GLU A 294 -26.50 -17.10 -7.64
N PRO A 295 -27.63 -17.44 -7.06
CA PRO A 295 -28.40 -16.52 -6.26
C PRO A 295 -27.48 -15.78 -5.28
N ASN A 296 -27.42 -14.46 -5.36
CA ASN A 296 -26.53 -13.57 -4.61
C ASN A 296 -25.15 -13.26 -5.23
N GLY A 297 -24.90 -13.60 -6.51
CA GLY A 297 -23.72 -13.18 -7.27
C GLY A 297 -22.42 -13.88 -6.87
N TRP A 298 -22.49 -15.12 -6.37
CA TRP A 298 -21.31 -15.91 -6.06
C TRP A 298 -20.82 -16.67 -7.29
N ILE A 299 -19.52 -16.66 -7.51
CA ILE A 299 -18.83 -17.58 -8.43
C ILE A 299 -18.37 -18.77 -7.59
N VAL A 300 -18.94 -19.95 -7.82
CA VAL A 300 -18.61 -21.19 -7.11
C VAL A 300 -17.79 -22.07 -8.02
N VAL A 301 -16.65 -22.56 -7.56
CA VAL A 301 -15.72 -23.39 -8.32
C VAL A 301 -15.53 -24.73 -7.64
N ASN A 302 -15.74 -25.80 -8.40
CA ASN A 302 -15.44 -27.17 -8.01
C ASN A 302 -14.32 -27.74 -8.89
N PRO A 303 -13.04 -27.66 -8.46
CA PRO A 303 -11.91 -28.09 -9.29
C PRO A 303 -11.88 -29.59 -9.58
N GLU A 304 -12.53 -30.41 -8.77
CA GLU A 304 -12.56 -31.85 -8.97
C GLU A 304 -13.45 -32.26 -10.15
N LEU A 305 -14.41 -31.39 -10.47
CA LEU A 305 -15.36 -31.61 -11.56
C LEU A 305 -15.06 -30.75 -12.80
N ASP A 306 -13.85 -30.16 -12.90
CA ASP A 306 -13.44 -29.29 -14.01
C ASP A 306 -13.33 -30.10 -15.34
N PRO A 307 -14.19 -29.84 -16.35
CA PRO A 307 -14.10 -30.54 -17.62
C PRO A 307 -12.83 -30.23 -18.41
N ASP A 308 -12.22 -29.06 -18.16
CA ASP A 308 -10.99 -28.67 -18.84
C ASP A 308 -9.74 -29.28 -18.19
N LYS A 309 -9.84 -29.85 -17.00
CA LYS A 309 -8.76 -30.56 -16.32
C LYS A 309 -8.27 -31.76 -17.17
N ASP A 310 -9.16 -32.42 -17.85
CA ASP A 310 -8.85 -33.56 -18.75
C ASP A 310 -8.33 -33.10 -20.12
N SER A 311 -8.76 -31.92 -20.61
CA SER A 311 -8.34 -31.38 -21.92
C SER A 311 -6.87 -30.88 -21.90
N ASN A 312 -6.42 -30.29 -20.83
CA ASN A 312 -5.05 -29.84 -20.67
C ASN A 312 -4.03 -31.00 -20.59
N THR A 313 -4.45 -32.15 -20.07
CA THR A 313 -3.61 -33.37 -20.03
C THR A 313 -3.43 -33.96 -21.44
N GLN A 314 -4.42 -33.87 -22.32
CA GLN A 314 -4.32 -34.31 -23.70
C GLN A 314 -3.50 -33.38 -24.60
N THR A 315 -3.51 -32.08 -24.32
CA THR A 315 -2.72 -31.12 -25.12
C THR A 315 -1.24 -31.23 -24.85
N GLN A 316 -0.83 -31.59 -23.63
CA GLN A 316 0.59 -31.87 -23.33
C GLN A 316 1.08 -33.20 -23.88
N ALA A 317 0.22 -34.21 -24.00
CA ALA A 317 0.57 -35.50 -24.61
C ALA A 317 0.72 -35.42 -26.15
N ARG A 318 0.11 -34.44 -26.81
CA ARG A 318 0.25 -34.22 -28.27
C ARG A 318 1.46 -33.35 -28.66
N ARG A 319 2.19 -32.77 -27.69
CA ARG A 319 3.40 -32.00 -27.93
C ARG A 319 4.69 -32.75 -27.57
N ARG A 320 4.61 -34.03 -27.29
CA ARG A 320 5.73 -34.98 -27.22
C ARG A 320 5.62 -35.94 -28.43
#